data_855d3b91d88c9526acd890538cc4f09b
#
_entry.id   855d3b91d88c9526acd890538cc4f09b
#
_cell.length_a   1.000
_cell.length_b   1.000
_cell.length_c   1.000
_cell.angle_alpha   90.00
_cell.angle_beta   90.00
_cell.angle_gamma   90.00
#
_symmetry.space_group_name_H-M   'P 1'
#
loop_
_entity.id
_entity.type
_entity.pdbx_description
1 polymer ?
#
loop_
_entity_poly.entity_id
_entity_poly.type
_entity_poly.pdbx_seq_one_letter_code
_entity_poly.pdbx_strand_id
1 'polypeptide(L)'
;MRNLKKGAIIAGIVIVVALIAFVTCTATVETGYTGIVTTFGKVENMTLEAGLHLKSPFQQIISMDNREQKTSFTTEAFSSDIQQVDITGSINYAINKSTAMNLFKEVGTDYFNKLVYPRMLEITKGVFSKYSAENLVANREKLSQDIRDGLFEELKDYGINVISLSIENLDFTDAFTDAVEAKQVAAQRKLQAEIEQAQMTMETQQQAERQRINAEAAANVAKINADADAYATKVRSEAEAEANKKIAESLTENLIKFNEIKNWDGKLPTFKAGEGTSTIPVLQMGGSAANGAAGE
;
A
#
# COMPACT_ATOMS: atom_id res chain seq x y z
N MET A 1 -72.44 -56.29 -41.81
CA MET A 1 -71.31 -56.26 -40.81
C MET A 1 -69.91 -56.08 -41.41
N ARG A 2 -69.55 -56.58 -42.61
CA ARG A 2 -68.21 -56.52 -43.22
C ARG A 2 -67.86 -55.06 -43.62
N ASN A 3 -68.81 -54.25 -44.07
CA ASN A 3 -68.56 -52.84 -44.45
C ASN A 3 -68.41 -51.91 -43.27
N LEU A 4 -69.11 -52.12 -42.12
CA LEU A 4 -68.91 -51.36 -40.87
C LEU A 4 -67.48 -51.60 -40.27
N LYS A 5 -67.00 -52.86 -40.34
CA LYS A 5 -65.60 -53.10 -39.87
C LYS A 5 -64.55 -52.45 -40.74
N LYS A 6 -64.75 -52.36 -42.05
CA LYS A 6 -63.86 -51.65 -42.97
C LYS A 6 -63.91 -50.15 -42.73
N GLY A 7 -65.07 -49.57 -42.47
CA GLY A 7 -65.21 -48.17 -42.11
C GLY A 7 -64.50 -47.83 -40.80
N ALA A 8 -64.59 -48.70 -39.78
CA ALA A 8 -63.92 -48.47 -38.49
C ALA A 8 -62.39 -48.58 -38.64
N ILE A 9 -61.86 -49.47 -39.48
CA ILE A 9 -60.43 -49.56 -39.75
C ILE A 9 -59.94 -48.34 -40.50
N ILE A 10 -60.66 -47.84 -41.50
CA ILE A 10 -60.30 -46.60 -42.23
C ILE A 10 -60.33 -45.38 -41.29
N ALA A 11 -61.34 -45.26 -40.45
CA ALA A 11 -61.41 -44.21 -39.43
C ALA A 11 -60.25 -44.27 -38.44
N GLY A 12 -59.83 -45.45 -37.98
CA GLY A 12 -58.67 -45.65 -37.15
C GLY A 12 -57.36 -45.20 -37.82
N ILE A 13 -57.19 -45.56 -39.11
CA ILE A 13 -56.00 -45.11 -39.88
C ILE A 13 -55.98 -43.60 -40.06
N VAL A 14 -57.14 -43.00 -40.35
CA VAL A 14 -57.23 -41.54 -40.50
C VAL A 14 -56.88 -40.78 -39.17
N ILE A 15 -57.34 -41.30 -38.03
CA ILE A 15 -57.00 -40.77 -36.72
C ILE A 15 -55.49 -40.86 -36.43
N VAL A 16 -54.90 -42.02 -36.72
CA VAL A 16 -53.45 -42.23 -36.54
C VAL A 16 -52.64 -41.30 -37.46
N VAL A 17 -53.02 -41.15 -38.73
CA VAL A 17 -52.38 -40.21 -39.65
C VAL A 17 -52.55 -38.76 -39.19
N ALA A 18 -53.73 -38.38 -38.68
CA ALA A 18 -53.97 -37.05 -38.16
C ALA A 18 -53.15 -36.78 -36.90
N LEU A 19 -52.96 -37.74 -35.99
CA LEU A 19 -52.09 -37.63 -34.81
C LEU A 19 -50.62 -37.51 -35.22
N ILE A 20 -50.15 -38.30 -36.18
CA ILE A 20 -48.78 -38.21 -36.71
C ILE A 20 -48.58 -36.83 -37.35
N ALA A 21 -49.51 -36.35 -38.16
CA ALA A 21 -49.47 -35.05 -38.78
C ALA A 21 -49.42 -33.93 -37.73
N PHE A 22 -50.24 -34.01 -36.68
CA PHE A 22 -50.24 -33.03 -35.59
C PHE A 22 -48.91 -32.98 -34.88
N VAL A 23 -48.31 -34.10 -34.51
CA VAL A 23 -47.01 -34.17 -33.82
C VAL A 23 -45.85 -33.63 -34.72
N THR A 24 -45.90 -33.96 -36.02
CA THR A 24 -44.84 -33.53 -36.97
C THR A 24 -45.00 -32.10 -37.43
N CYS A 25 -46.20 -31.52 -37.39
CA CYS A 25 -46.50 -30.14 -37.82
C CYS A 25 -46.49 -29.11 -36.67
N THR A 26 -46.21 -29.54 -35.45
CA THR A 26 -46.06 -28.59 -34.31
C THR A 26 -44.62 -28.57 -33.83
N ALA A 27 -44.20 -27.36 -33.37
CA ALA A 27 -42.93 -27.18 -32.68
C ALA A 27 -43.06 -26.10 -31.62
N THR A 28 -42.39 -26.29 -30.51
CA THR A 28 -42.39 -25.32 -29.38
C THR A 28 -41.00 -24.69 -29.31
N VAL A 29 -40.99 -23.37 -29.24
CA VAL A 29 -39.80 -22.57 -28.96
C VAL A 29 -39.89 -22.13 -27.48
N GLU A 30 -38.85 -22.45 -26.70
CA GLU A 30 -38.80 -22.13 -25.30
C GLU A 30 -38.58 -20.62 -25.08
N THR A 31 -39.00 -20.12 -23.90
CA THR A 31 -38.76 -18.75 -23.52
C THR A 31 -37.24 -18.46 -23.40
N GLY A 32 -36.80 -17.38 -24.02
CA GLY A 32 -35.37 -17.03 -24.08
C GLY A 32 -34.64 -17.54 -25.31
N TYR A 33 -35.36 -18.31 -26.20
CA TYR A 33 -34.82 -18.76 -27.46
C TYR A 33 -35.46 -18.06 -28.65
N THR A 34 -34.73 -18.01 -29.76
CA THR A 34 -35.25 -17.63 -31.07
C THR A 34 -35.24 -18.86 -31.97
N GLY A 35 -36.40 -19.24 -32.48
CA GLY A 35 -36.53 -20.34 -33.43
C GLY A 35 -36.17 -19.89 -34.84
N ILE A 36 -35.20 -20.54 -35.46
CA ILE A 36 -34.81 -20.32 -36.86
C ILE A 36 -35.38 -21.42 -37.70
N VAL A 37 -36.18 -21.07 -38.70
CA VAL A 37 -36.82 -22.02 -39.57
C VAL A 37 -35.90 -22.40 -40.73
N THR A 38 -35.68 -23.69 -40.91
CA THR A 38 -34.93 -24.24 -42.04
C THR A 38 -35.78 -25.24 -42.82
N THR A 39 -35.74 -25.18 -44.14
CA THR A 39 -36.41 -26.10 -45.05
C THR A 39 -35.39 -26.79 -45.93
N PHE A 40 -35.23 -28.12 -45.77
CA PHE A 40 -34.19 -28.89 -46.46
C PHE A 40 -32.78 -28.29 -46.31
N GLY A 41 -32.47 -27.77 -45.12
CA GLY A 41 -31.17 -27.15 -44.84
C GLY A 41 -31.03 -25.70 -45.28
N LYS A 42 -32.01 -25.14 -46.02
CA LYS A 42 -32.02 -23.69 -46.35
C LYS A 42 -32.70 -22.90 -45.25
N VAL A 43 -32.03 -21.88 -44.75
CA VAL A 43 -32.56 -20.95 -43.75
C VAL A 43 -33.62 -20.06 -44.41
N GLU A 44 -34.81 -20.03 -43.86
CA GLU A 44 -35.87 -19.10 -44.26
C GLU A 44 -35.68 -17.73 -43.56
N ASN A 45 -36.18 -16.66 -44.22
CA ASN A 45 -36.08 -15.33 -43.66
C ASN A 45 -37.24 -15.07 -42.64
N MET A 46 -37.44 -16.01 -41.73
CA MET A 46 -38.44 -15.98 -40.70
C MET A 46 -37.88 -16.52 -39.40
N THR A 47 -38.08 -15.80 -38.33
CA THR A 47 -37.76 -16.19 -36.94
C THR A 47 -39.05 -16.41 -36.16
N LEU A 48 -39.03 -17.38 -35.29
CA LEU A 48 -40.15 -17.68 -34.40
C LEU A 48 -39.80 -17.26 -32.98
N GLU A 49 -40.74 -16.54 -32.35
CA GLU A 49 -40.66 -16.18 -30.94
C GLU A 49 -40.99 -17.40 -30.05
N ALA A 50 -40.85 -17.24 -28.72
CA ALA A 50 -41.23 -18.26 -27.77
C ALA A 50 -42.73 -18.57 -27.87
N GLY A 51 -43.06 -19.86 -27.92
CA GLY A 51 -44.44 -20.32 -28.01
C GLY A 51 -44.58 -21.56 -28.86
N LEU A 52 -45.87 -21.95 -29.11
CA LEU A 52 -46.21 -23.07 -29.97
C LEU A 52 -46.45 -22.55 -31.40
N HIS A 53 -45.75 -23.16 -32.37
CA HIS A 53 -45.84 -22.79 -33.77
C HIS A 53 -46.23 -23.97 -34.61
N LEU A 54 -46.99 -23.71 -35.69
CA LEU A 54 -47.25 -24.68 -36.72
C LEU A 54 -46.17 -24.61 -37.78
N LYS A 55 -45.62 -25.78 -38.14
CA LYS A 55 -44.56 -25.90 -39.16
C LYS A 55 -44.94 -26.97 -40.20
N SER A 56 -44.36 -26.84 -41.38
CA SER A 56 -44.43 -27.91 -42.36
C SER A 56 -43.65 -29.16 -41.89
N PRO A 57 -44.05 -30.40 -42.23
CA PRO A 57 -43.28 -31.59 -41.89
C PRO A 57 -41.82 -31.57 -42.39
N PHE A 58 -41.53 -30.77 -43.42
CA PHE A 58 -40.20 -30.63 -44.04
C PHE A 58 -39.39 -29.52 -43.45
N GLN A 59 -39.95 -28.73 -42.50
CA GLN A 59 -39.29 -27.67 -41.80
C GLN A 59 -38.68 -28.17 -40.50
N GLN A 60 -37.49 -27.71 -40.21
CA GLN A 60 -36.82 -27.87 -38.92
C GLN A 60 -36.70 -26.52 -38.24
N ILE A 61 -36.93 -26.47 -36.93
CA ILE A 61 -36.75 -25.27 -36.14
C ILE A 61 -35.49 -25.49 -35.31
N ILE A 62 -34.52 -24.59 -35.48
CA ILE A 62 -33.26 -24.60 -34.74
C ILE A 62 -33.38 -23.46 -33.70
N SER A 63 -33.28 -23.83 -32.45
CA SER A 63 -33.40 -22.86 -31.34
C SER A 63 -32.03 -22.25 -31.00
N MET A 64 -31.92 -20.94 -31.07
CA MET A 64 -30.75 -20.19 -30.63
C MET A 64 -31.03 -19.57 -29.27
N ASP A 65 -30.17 -19.78 -28.29
CA ASP A 65 -30.32 -19.24 -26.94
C ASP A 65 -29.90 -17.76 -26.92
N ASN A 66 -30.81 -16.87 -26.57
CA ASN A 66 -30.58 -15.43 -26.49
C ASN A 66 -30.33 -14.93 -25.06
N ARG A 67 -30.40 -15.83 -24.08
CA ARG A 67 -30.11 -15.50 -22.69
C ARG A 67 -28.64 -15.25 -22.50
N GLU A 68 -28.31 -14.62 -21.40
CA GLU A 68 -26.93 -14.48 -20.99
C GLU A 68 -26.30 -15.85 -20.72
N GLN A 69 -25.19 -16.12 -21.39
CA GLN A 69 -24.43 -17.34 -21.26
C GLN A 69 -23.06 -17.04 -20.69
N LYS A 70 -22.60 -17.84 -19.72
CA LYS A 70 -21.26 -17.79 -19.16
C LYS A 70 -20.42 -18.91 -19.73
N THR A 71 -19.24 -18.58 -20.24
CA THR A 71 -18.25 -19.56 -20.67
C THR A 71 -16.88 -19.20 -20.09
N SER A 72 -16.23 -20.19 -19.48
CA SER A 72 -14.87 -20.04 -18.98
C SER A 72 -13.85 -20.37 -20.07
N PHE A 73 -12.70 -19.70 -20.03
CA PHE A 73 -11.61 -19.94 -20.95
C PHE A 73 -10.27 -19.95 -20.21
N THR A 74 -9.30 -20.64 -20.79
CA THR A 74 -7.90 -20.61 -20.35
C THR A 74 -7.03 -20.39 -21.57
N THR A 75 -6.07 -19.49 -21.45
CA THR A 75 -5.12 -19.14 -22.52
C THR A 75 -3.81 -18.67 -21.95
N GLU A 76 -2.76 -18.78 -22.76
CA GLU A 76 -1.45 -18.24 -22.49
C GLU A 76 -1.26 -16.94 -23.27
N ALA A 77 -0.65 -15.93 -22.63
CA ALA A 77 -0.26 -14.69 -23.28
C ALA A 77 1.13 -14.24 -22.79
N PHE A 78 1.72 -13.31 -23.52
CA PHE A 78 2.95 -12.65 -23.11
C PHE A 78 2.69 -11.19 -22.76
N SER A 79 3.30 -10.76 -21.66
CA SER A 79 3.34 -9.36 -21.28
C SER A 79 4.30 -8.55 -22.17
N SER A 80 4.30 -7.22 -22.04
CA SER A 80 5.21 -6.34 -22.80
C SER A 80 6.70 -6.57 -22.49
N ASP A 81 7.00 -7.11 -21.32
CA ASP A 81 8.34 -7.53 -20.87
C ASP A 81 8.63 -9.01 -21.10
N ILE A 82 7.88 -9.64 -22.04
CA ILE A 82 8.07 -11.01 -22.53
C ILE A 82 7.94 -12.06 -21.42
N GLN A 83 7.17 -11.78 -20.38
CA GLN A 83 6.84 -12.79 -19.38
C GLN A 83 5.61 -13.58 -19.83
N GLN A 84 5.69 -14.91 -19.74
CA GLN A 84 4.56 -15.78 -19.98
C GLN A 84 3.59 -15.71 -18.81
N VAL A 85 2.30 -15.62 -19.12
CA VAL A 85 1.21 -15.55 -18.16
C VAL A 85 0.11 -16.50 -18.60
N ASP A 86 -0.28 -17.40 -17.71
CA ASP A 86 -1.43 -18.28 -17.89
C ASP A 86 -2.66 -17.59 -17.34
N ILE A 87 -3.65 -17.42 -18.20
CA ILE A 87 -4.84 -16.62 -17.94
C ILE A 87 -6.04 -17.56 -17.85
N THR A 88 -6.73 -17.53 -16.74
CA THR A 88 -8.07 -18.14 -16.61
C THR A 88 -9.08 -17.03 -16.41
N GLY A 89 -10.15 -17.07 -17.19
CA GLY A 89 -11.21 -16.08 -17.12
C GLY A 89 -12.55 -16.62 -17.57
N SER A 90 -13.56 -15.79 -17.49
CA SER A 90 -14.90 -16.08 -17.99
C SER A 90 -15.48 -14.87 -18.73
N ILE A 91 -16.27 -15.19 -19.75
CA ILE A 91 -17.01 -14.24 -20.55
C ILE A 91 -18.50 -14.49 -20.41
N ASN A 92 -19.25 -13.39 -20.18
CA ASN A 92 -20.69 -13.39 -20.23
C ASN A 92 -21.13 -12.66 -21.50
N TYR A 93 -21.91 -13.34 -22.31
CA TYR A 93 -22.40 -12.79 -23.57
C TYR A 93 -23.83 -13.25 -23.85
N ALA A 94 -24.51 -12.51 -24.71
CA ALA A 94 -25.87 -12.83 -25.17
C ALA A 94 -25.99 -12.56 -26.67
N ILE A 95 -26.87 -13.33 -27.35
CA ILE A 95 -27.19 -13.10 -28.76
C ILE A 95 -28.39 -12.15 -28.86
N ASN A 96 -28.28 -11.17 -29.74
CA ASN A 96 -29.42 -10.31 -30.03
C ASN A 96 -30.44 -11.07 -30.89
N LYS A 97 -31.72 -11.08 -30.46
CA LYS A 97 -32.82 -11.76 -31.13
C LYS A 97 -32.98 -11.38 -32.60
N SER A 98 -32.76 -10.12 -32.94
CA SER A 98 -32.91 -9.60 -34.31
C SER A 98 -31.83 -10.12 -35.27
N THR A 99 -30.65 -10.47 -34.77
CA THR A 99 -29.49 -10.91 -35.58
C THR A 99 -29.22 -12.39 -35.48
N ALA A 100 -29.89 -13.12 -34.58
CA ALA A 100 -29.69 -14.55 -34.36
C ALA A 100 -29.78 -15.38 -35.65
N MET A 101 -30.71 -15.04 -36.56
CA MET A 101 -30.83 -15.70 -37.84
C MET A 101 -29.60 -15.45 -38.75
N ASN A 102 -29.08 -14.24 -38.81
CA ASN A 102 -27.89 -13.94 -39.61
C ASN A 102 -26.66 -14.63 -39.03
N LEU A 103 -26.49 -14.62 -37.70
CA LEU A 103 -25.43 -15.35 -37.03
C LEU A 103 -25.47 -16.83 -37.35
N PHE A 104 -26.69 -17.44 -37.33
CA PHE A 104 -26.85 -18.83 -37.72
C PHE A 104 -26.51 -19.08 -39.18
N LYS A 105 -26.90 -18.21 -40.12
CA LYS A 105 -26.59 -18.33 -41.55
C LYS A 105 -25.09 -18.29 -41.83
N GLU A 106 -24.37 -17.43 -41.14
CA GLU A 106 -22.95 -17.18 -41.41
C GLU A 106 -22.02 -18.15 -40.66
N VAL A 107 -22.35 -18.49 -39.43
CA VAL A 107 -21.46 -19.21 -38.53
C VAL A 107 -22.04 -20.58 -38.09
N GLY A 108 -23.38 -20.65 -37.93
CA GLY A 108 -24.09 -21.84 -37.44
C GLY A 108 -24.33 -21.80 -35.94
N THR A 109 -24.70 -22.97 -35.38
CA THR A 109 -24.98 -23.13 -33.94
C THR A 109 -23.72 -23.09 -33.08
N ASP A 110 -22.56 -23.47 -33.61
CA ASP A 110 -21.27 -23.48 -32.89
C ASP A 110 -20.52 -22.17 -33.08
N TYR A 111 -21.24 -21.04 -32.95
CA TYR A 111 -20.70 -19.69 -33.12
C TYR A 111 -19.66 -19.34 -32.04
N PHE A 112 -19.77 -19.93 -30.86
CA PHE A 112 -18.79 -19.66 -29.77
C PHE A 112 -17.40 -20.14 -30.18
N ASN A 113 -17.26 -21.42 -30.51
CA ASN A 113 -15.95 -22.01 -30.85
C ASN A 113 -15.37 -21.48 -32.16
N LYS A 114 -16.26 -21.15 -33.13
CA LYS A 114 -15.82 -20.72 -34.48
C LYS A 114 -15.54 -19.23 -34.59
N LEU A 115 -16.22 -18.38 -33.80
CA LEU A 115 -16.14 -16.94 -33.93
C LEU A 115 -15.70 -16.26 -32.60
N VAL A 116 -16.42 -16.50 -31.49
CA VAL A 116 -16.17 -15.77 -30.23
C VAL A 116 -14.83 -16.16 -29.63
N TYR A 117 -14.56 -17.45 -29.52
CA TYR A 117 -13.35 -17.96 -28.85
C TYR A 117 -12.05 -17.53 -29.54
N PRO A 118 -11.87 -17.66 -30.87
CA PRO A 118 -10.64 -17.22 -31.53
C PRO A 118 -10.39 -15.72 -31.38
N ARG A 119 -11.44 -14.91 -31.53
CA ARG A 119 -11.31 -13.46 -31.38
C ARG A 119 -11.01 -13.05 -29.94
N MET A 120 -11.62 -13.72 -28.98
CA MET A 120 -11.33 -13.52 -27.58
C MET A 120 -9.85 -13.80 -27.28
N LEU A 121 -9.28 -14.89 -27.81
CA LEU A 121 -7.86 -15.20 -27.66
C LEU A 121 -6.97 -14.12 -28.26
N GLU A 122 -7.29 -13.67 -29.49
CA GLU A 122 -6.54 -12.63 -30.19
C GLU A 122 -6.52 -11.32 -29.42
N ILE A 123 -7.70 -10.83 -29.02
CA ILE A 123 -7.82 -9.56 -28.28
C ILE A 123 -7.17 -9.67 -26.90
N THR A 124 -7.37 -10.79 -26.18
CA THR A 124 -6.73 -11.01 -24.89
C THR A 124 -5.22 -10.92 -25.01
N LYS A 125 -4.62 -11.66 -25.95
CA LYS A 125 -3.17 -11.59 -26.21
C LYS A 125 -2.71 -10.20 -26.60
N GLY A 126 -3.48 -9.52 -27.45
CA GLY A 126 -3.19 -8.13 -27.89
C GLY A 126 -3.26 -7.10 -26.77
N VAL A 127 -4.18 -7.25 -25.82
CA VAL A 127 -4.27 -6.37 -24.65
C VAL A 127 -3.13 -6.67 -23.67
N PHE A 128 -2.87 -7.94 -23.35
CA PHE A 128 -1.82 -8.35 -22.42
C PHE A 128 -0.43 -7.88 -22.85
N SER A 129 -0.13 -7.92 -24.17
CA SER A 129 1.14 -7.45 -24.72
C SER A 129 1.43 -5.96 -24.52
N LYS A 130 0.43 -5.17 -24.14
CA LYS A 130 0.60 -3.73 -23.86
C LYS A 130 1.02 -3.41 -22.43
N TYR A 131 0.89 -4.36 -21.52
CA TYR A 131 1.14 -4.19 -20.10
C TYR A 131 2.33 -5.02 -19.63
N SER A 132 3.14 -4.49 -18.72
CA SER A 132 4.17 -5.28 -18.04
C SER A 132 3.56 -6.24 -17.02
N ALA A 133 4.26 -7.31 -16.69
CA ALA A 133 3.77 -8.33 -15.76
C ALA A 133 3.34 -7.76 -14.40
N GLU A 134 4.10 -6.79 -13.84
CA GLU A 134 3.72 -6.08 -12.60
C GLU A 134 2.39 -5.31 -12.76
N ASN A 135 2.19 -4.67 -13.92
CA ASN A 135 1.00 -3.87 -14.19
C ASN A 135 -0.24 -4.72 -14.50
N LEU A 136 -0.08 -5.95 -14.99
CA LEU A 136 -1.19 -6.87 -15.22
C LEU A 136 -1.96 -7.17 -13.94
N VAL A 137 -1.25 -7.40 -12.85
CA VAL A 137 -1.88 -7.69 -11.55
C VAL A 137 -2.56 -6.44 -10.97
N ALA A 138 -1.90 -5.27 -11.06
CA ALA A 138 -2.40 -4.03 -10.50
C ALA A 138 -3.62 -3.47 -11.25
N ASN A 139 -3.74 -3.73 -12.57
CA ASN A 139 -4.76 -3.16 -13.44
C ASN A 139 -5.77 -4.21 -13.97
N ARG A 140 -6.00 -5.30 -13.24
CA ARG A 140 -6.87 -6.40 -13.65
C ARG A 140 -8.26 -5.96 -14.13
N GLU A 141 -8.86 -5.00 -13.45
CA GLU A 141 -10.17 -4.48 -13.82
C GLU A 141 -10.14 -3.76 -15.17
N LYS A 142 -9.13 -2.92 -15.39
CA LYS A 142 -8.95 -2.22 -16.66
C LYS A 142 -8.68 -3.17 -17.81
N LEU A 143 -7.85 -4.21 -17.58
CA LEU A 143 -7.62 -5.27 -18.57
C LEU A 143 -8.92 -5.95 -18.99
N SER A 144 -9.77 -6.31 -18.01
CA SER A 144 -11.07 -6.92 -18.28
C SER A 144 -11.97 -5.99 -19.11
N GLN A 145 -11.94 -4.69 -18.84
CA GLN A 145 -12.70 -3.69 -19.60
C GLN A 145 -12.15 -3.53 -21.03
N ASP A 146 -10.82 -3.39 -21.18
CA ASP A 146 -10.18 -3.21 -22.48
C ASP A 146 -10.43 -4.44 -23.41
N ILE A 147 -10.40 -5.67 -22.84
CA ILE A 147 -10.70 -6.89 -23.60
C ILE A 147 -12.18 -6.93 -23.95
N ARG A 148 -13.08 -6.63 -23.00
CA ARG A 148 -14.52 -6.61 -23.23
C ARG A 148 -14.86 -5.63 -24.35
N ASP A 149 -14.32 -4.41 -24.30
CA ASP A 149 -14.63 -3.36 -25.27
C ASP A 149 -14.09 -3.73 -26.67
N GLY A 150 -12.89 -4.30 -26.74
CA GLY A 150 -12.35 -4.83 -27.98
C GLY A 150 -13.20 -5.96 -28.58
N LEU A 151 -13.65 -6.90 -27.73
CA LEU A 151 -14.55 -7.98 -28.15
C LEU A 151 -15.92 -7.45 -28.60
N PHE A 152 -16.47 -6.51 -27.87
CA PHE A 152 -17.75 -5.91 -28.22
C PHE A 152 -17.68 -5.27 -29.62
N GLU A 153 -16.65 -4.50 -29.91
CA GLU A 153 -16.48 -3.87 -31.23
C GLU A 153 -16.38 -4.88 -32.38
N GLU A 154 -15.71 -6.01 -32.17
CA GLU A 154 -15.57 -7.04 -33.20
C GLU A 154 -16.79 -7.94 -33.36
N LEU A 155 -17.56 -8.15 -32.29
CA LEU A 155 -18.67 -9.09 -32.29
C LEU A 155 -20.05 -8.44 -32.49
N LYS A 156 -20.14 -7.11 -32.36
CA LYS A 156 -21.40 -6.37 -32.52
C LYS A 156 -22.08 -6.58 -33.88
N ASP A 157 -21.29 -6.65 -34.95
CA ASP A 157 -21.80 -6.81 -36.31
C ASP A 157 -22.44 -8.20 -36.53
N TYR A 158 -21.99 -9.19 -35.77
CA TYR A 158 -22.59 -10.52 -35.72
C TYR A 158 -23.79 -10.62 -34.77
N GLY A 159 -24.09 -9.51 -34.05
CA GLY A 159 -25.18 -9.45 -33.09
C GLY A 159 -24.92 -10.19 -31.78
N ILE A 160 -23.68 -10.38 -31.43
CA ILE A 160 -23.25 -10.91 -30.14
C ILE A 160 -22.90 -9.74 -29.24
N ASN A 161 -23.60 -9.64 -28.12
CA ASN A 161 -23.38 -8.62 -27.11
C ASN A 161 -22.50 -9.19 -25.99
N VAL A 162 -21.31 -8.68 -25.81
CA VAL A 162 -20.43 -9.01 -24.70
C VAL A 162 -20.84 -8.17 -23.49
N ILE A 163 -21.37 -8.80 -22.46
CA ILE A 163 -21.91 -8.16 -21.26
C ILE A 163 -20.78 -7.85 -20.28
N SER A 164 -19.99 -8.89 -19.97
CA SER A 164 -18.84 -8.76 -19.08
C SER A 164 -17.76 -9.77 -19.41
N LEU A 165 -16.52 -9.43 -19.09
CA LEU A 165 -15.39 -10.34 -19.11
C LEU A 165 -14.70 -10.21 -17.77
N SER A 166 -14.40 -11.35 -17.14
CA SER A 166 -13.72 -11.41 -15.87
C SER A 166 -12.46 -12.26 -15.98
N ILE A 167 -11.35 -11.70 -15.55
CA ILE A 167 -10.10 -12.44 -15.38
C ILE A 167 -10.14 -13.06 -13.98
N GLU A 168 -10.23 -14.39 -13.89
CA GLU A 168 -10.35 -15.11 -12.62
C GLU A 168 -8.98 -15.37 -12.01
N ASN A 169 -8.02 -15.83 -12.81
CA ASN A 169 -6.65 -16.09 -12.37
C ASN A 169 -5.60 -15.61 -13.38
N LEU A 170 -4.44 -15.23 -12.84
CA LEU A 170 -3.23 -14.87 -13.59
C LEU A 170 -2.06 -15.59 -12.93
N ASP A 171 -1.55 -16.63 -13.59
CA ASP A 171 -0.42 -17.40 -13.11
C ASP A 171 0.82 -17.06 -13.92
N PHE A 172 1.88 -16.71 -13.22
CA PHE A 172 3.18 -16.40 -13.79
C PHE A 172 4.11 -17.59 -13.59
N THR A 173 5.18 -17.66 -14.38
CA THR A 173 6.21 -18.68 -14.19
C THR A 173 6.88 -18.55 -12.82
N ASP A 174 7.25 -19.69 -12.20
CA ASP A 174 7.93 -19.70 -10.89
C ASP A 174 9.17 -18.80 -10.89
N ALA A 175 9.96 -18.84 -11.95
CA ALA A 175 11.16 -18.02 -12.10
C ALA A 175 10.86 -16.50 -12.04
N PHE A 176 9.74 -16.05 -12.60
CA PHE A 176 9.32 -14.65 -12.52
C PHE A 176 8.83 -14.31 -11.11
N THR A 177 8.03 -15.17 -10.51
CA THR A 177 7.51 -14.98 -9.15
C THR A 177 8.65 -14.87 -8.13
N ASP A 178 9.64 -15.78 -8.20
CA ASP A 178 10.83 -15.75 -7.35
C ASP A 178 11.65 -14.44 -7.54
N ALA A 179 11.80 -13.99 -8.79
CA ALA A 179 12.51 -12.75 -9.10
C ALA A 179 11.79 -11.52 -8.55
N VAL A 180 10.45 -11.47 -8.64
CA VAL A 180 9.63 -10.38 -8.07
C VAL A 180 9.70 -10.39 -6.55
N GLU A 181 9.62 -11.57 -5.92
CA GLU A 181 9.77 -11.70 -4.47
C GLU A 181 11.15 -11.23 -3.99
N ALA A 182 12.22 -11.67 -4.66
CA ALA A 182 13.58 -11.22 -4.34
C ALA A 182 13.74 -9.70 -4.49
N LYS A 183 13.18 -9.10 -5.55
CA LYS A 183 13.15 -7.65 -5.76
C LYS A 183 12.41 -6.92 -4.63
N GLN A 184 11.26 -7.44 -4.22
CA GLN A 184 10.46 -6.87 -3.15
C GLN A 184 11.17 -6.93 -1.79
N VAL A 185 11.80 -8.07 -1.48
CA VAL A 185 12.62 -8.23 -0.27
C VAL A 185 13.80 -7.26 -0.28
N ALA A 186 14.48 -7.11 -1.42
CA ALA A 186 15.59 -6.16 -1.55
C ALA A 186 15.12 -4.70 -1.38
N ALA A 187 13.98 -4.34 -1.95
CA ALA A 187 13.38 -3.02 -1.79
C ALA A 187 12.99 -2.73 -0.32
N GLN A 188 12.40 -3.70 0.36
CA GLN A 188 12.09 -3.57 1.79
C GLN A 188 13.34 -3.42 2.66
N ARG A 189 14.38 -4.22 2.40
CA ARG A 189 15.66 -4.09 3.13
C ARG A 189 16.31 -2.72 2.93
N LYS A 190 16.26 -2.19 1.70
CA LYS A 190 16.77 -0.84 1.40
C LYS A 190 15.98 0.22 2.18
N LEU A 191 14.66 0.16 2.16
CA LEU A 191 13.81 1.09 2.90
C LEU A 191 14.07 1.02 4.43
N GLN A 192 14.23 -0.19 4.95
CA GLN A 192 14.55 -0.40 6.35
C GLN A 192 15.90 0.21 6.72
N ALA A 193 16.93 0.00 5.89
CA ALA A 193 18.25 0.60 6.10
C ALA A 193 18.20 2.14 6.04
N GLU A 194 17.41 2.73 5.13
CA GLU A 194 17.22 4.17 5.05
C GLU A 194 16.55 4.72 6.33
N ILE A 195 15.54 4.02 6.86
CA ILE A 195 14.86 4.38 8.12
C ILE A 195 15.83 4.29 9.30
N GLU A 196 16.59 3.20 9.41
CA GLU A 196 17.58 3.01 10.47
C GLU A 196 18.67 4.12 10.42
N GLN A 197 19.15 4.46 9.22
CA GLN A 197 20.12 5.54 9.04
C GLN A 197 19.54 6.90 9.42
N ALA A 198 18.28 7.18 9.06
CA ALA A 198 17.60 8.40 9.45
C ALA A 198 17.41 8.48 10.97
N GLN A 199 17.07 7.38 11.63
CA GLN A 199 16.96 7.30 13.09
C GLN A 199 18.31 7.55 13.78
N MET A 200 19.40 6.90 13.34
CA MET A 200 20.74 7.14 13.87
C MET A 200 21.16 8.60 13.72
N THR A 201 20.86 9.22 12.58
CA THR A 201 21.18 10.63 12.35
C THR A 201 20.40 11.53 13.31
N MET A 202 19.11 11.25 13.50
CA MET A 202 18.25 11.99 14.42
C MET A 202 18.72 11.82 15.88
N GLU A 203 19.05 10.60 16.31
CA GLU A 203 19.57 10.32 17.64
C GLU A 203 20.90 11.06 17.91
N THR A 204 21.83 11.02 16.93
CA THR A 204 23.09 11.73 17.02
C THR A 204 22.90 13.25 17.14
N GLN A 205 21.98 13.82 16.35
CA GLN A 205 21.64 15.22 16.44
C GLN A 205 21.01 15.59 17.79
N GLN A 206 20.10 14.74 18.29
CA GLN A 206 19.49 14.97 19.61
C GLN A 206 20.54 14.85 20.74
N GLN A 207 21.48 13.90 20.65
CA GLN A 207 22.56 13.79 21.63
C GLN A 207 23.46 15.03 21.61
N ALA A 208 23.86 15.50 20.44
CA ALA A 208 24.65 16.72 20.29
C ALA A 208 23.92 17.95 20.86
N GLU A 209 22.63 18.07 20.58
CA GLU A 209 21.82 19.17 21.12
C GLU A 209 21.66 19.10 22.65
N ARG A 210 21.44 17.89 23.20
CA ARG A 210 21.43 17.70 24.67
C ARG A 210 22.77 18.07 25.31
N GLN A 211 23.89 17.68 24.68
CA GLN A 211 25.21 18.05 25.16
C GLN A 211 25.42 19.60 25.13
N ARG A 212 24.98 20.24 24.05
CA ARG A 212 25.03 21.72 23.94
C ARG A 212 24.21 22.38 25.03
N ILE A 213 22.97 21.94 25.22
CA ILE A 213 22.07 22.49 26.27
C ILE A 213 22.66 22.27 27.67
N ASN A 214 23.20 21.10 27.96
CA ASN A 214 23.82 20.78 29.24
C ASN A 214 25.08 21.66 29.49
N ALA A 215 25.92 21.83 28.48
CA ALA A 215 27.10 22.72 28.57
C ALA A 215 26.72 24.17 28.79
N GLU A 216 25.70 24.65 28.10
CA GLU A 216 25.20 26.02 28.27
C GLU A 216 24.56 26.23 29.67
N ALA A 217 23.79 25.23 30.12
CA ALA A 217 23.23 25.24 31.47
C ALA A 217 24.35 25.25 32.57
N ALA A 218 25.37 24.42 32.41
CA ALA A 218 26.53 24.39 33.33
C ALA A 218 27.29 25.73 33.33
N ALA A 219 27.51 26.32 32.14
CA ALA A 219 28.16 27.63 32.05
C ALA A 219 27.32 28.76 32.73
N ASN A 220 26.00 28.73 32.53
CA ASN A 220 25.09 29.66 33.18
C ASN A 220 25.08 29.50 34.71
N VAL A 221 25.08 28.26 35.22
CA VAL A 221 25.17 28.00 36.66
C VAL A 221 26.50 28.50 37.21
N ALA A 222 27.62 28.23 36.53
CA ALA A 222 28.93 28.72 36.94
C ALA A 222 28.98 30.24 36.98
N LYS A 223 28.40 30.92 35.99
CA LYS A 223 28.29 32.37 35.96
C LYS A 223 27.46 32.93 37.12
N ILE A 224 26.29 32.35 37.38
CA ILE A 224 25.42 32.76 38.49
C ILE A 224 26.14 32.57 39.84
N ASN A 225 26.87 31.46 40.02
CA ASN A 225 27.63 31.24 41.25
C ASN A 225 28.78 32.24 41.39
N ALA A 226 29.51 32.50 40.31
CA ALA A 226 30.58 33.51 40.35
C ALA A 226 30.03 34.94 40.64
N ASP A 227 28.91 35.31 40.05
CA ASP A 227 28.24 36.59 40.33
C ASP A 227 27.74 36.69 41.78
N ALA A 228 27.19 35.57 42.31
CA ALA A 228 26.78 35.49 43.71
C ALA A 228 27.95 35.60 44.70
N ASP A 229 29.07 34.94 44.42
CA ASP A 229 30.29 34.97 45.22
C ASP A 229 30.92 36.40 45.18
N ALA A 230 30.96 37.03 44.02
CA ALA A 230 31.42 38.40 43.85
C ALA A 230 30.53 39.36 44.63
N TYR A 231 29.20 39.20 44.55
CA TYR A 231 28.26 40.01 45.32
C TYR A 231 28.42 39.82 46.83
N ALA A 232 28.53 38.57 47.30
CA ALA A 232 28.75 38.23 48.68
C ALA A 232 30.06 38.85 49.22
N THR A 233 31.14 38.73 48.41
CA THR A 233 32.44 39.33 48.74
C THR A 233 32.35 40.87 48.83
N LYS A 234 31.65 41.48 47.88
CA LYS A 234 31.44 42.94 47.90
C LYS A 234 30.68 43.39 49.12
N VAL A 235 29.53 42.75 49.43
CA VAL A 235 28.70 43.06 50.59
C VAL A 235 29.50 42.90 51.92
N ARG A 236 30.30 41.79 51.97
CA ARG A 236 31.17 41.52 53.15
C ARG A 236 32.25 42.63 53.33
N SER A 237 32.91 42.93 52.19
CA SER A 237 33.97 44.04 52.28
C SER A 237 33.39 45.41 52.61
N GLU A 238 32.19 45.70 52.09
CA GLU A 238 31.50 46.96 52.45
C GLU A 238 31.11 46.95 53.93
N ALA A 239 30.58 45.89 54.47
CA ALA A 239 30.25 45.69 55.88
C ALA A 239 31.49 45.79 56.77
N GLU A 240 32.60 45.12 56.39
CA GLU A 240 33.86 45.16 57.09
C GLU A 240 34.46 46.61 57.07
N ALA A 241 34.37 47.30 55.93
CA ALA A 241 34.84 48.68 55.81
C ALA A 241 34.03 49.68 56.71
N GLU A 242 32.68 49.45 56.73
CA GLU A 242 31.81 50.27 57.61
C GLU A 242 32.04 49.96 59.11
N ALA A 243 32.25 48.67 59.45
CA ALA A 243 32.61 48.25 60.79
C ALA A 243 33.96 48.87 61.21
N ASN A 244 34.98 48.76 60.34
CA ASN A 244 36.30 49.37 60.63
C ASN A 244 36.23 50.93 60.75
N LYS A 245 35.41 51.57 59.96
CA LYS A 245 35.17 52.98 60.04
C LYS A 245 34.53 53.35 61.39
N LYS A 246 33.52 52.65 61.83
CA LYS A 246 32.87 52.84 63.14
C LYS A 246 33.83 52.56 64.29
N ILE A 247 34.68 51.51 64.16
CA ILE A 247 35.75 51.22 65.12
C ILE A 247 36.77 52.41 65.16
N ALA A 248 37.24 52.90 64.00
CA ALA A 248 38.17 54.01 63.94
C ALA A 248 37.60 55.29 64.53
N GLU A 249 36.31 55.57 64.27
CA GLU A 249 35.61 56.73 64.86
C GLU A 249 35.45 56.65 66.39
N SER A 250 35.35 55.41 66.93
CA SER A 250 35.20 55.15 68.36
C SER A 250 36.51 54.96 69.12
N LEU A 251 37.65 54.83 68.40
CA LEU A 251 38.98 54.62 68.98
C LEU A 251 39.55 56.02 69.48
N THR A 252 39.41 56.23 70.75
CA THR A 252 40.17 57.29 71.44
C THR A 252 41.53 56.72 71.87
N GLU A 253 42.52 57.62 71.98
CA GLU A 253 43.94 57.27 72.33
C GLU A 253 44.01 56.45 73.66
N ASN A 254 43.13 56.77 74.58
CA ASN A 254 43.01 56.02 75.84
C ASN A 254 42.44 54.56 75.69
N LEU A 255 41.57 54.34 74.71
CA LEU A 255 41.02 53.05 74.46
C LEU A 255 42.04 52.12 73.76
N ILE A 256 42.87 52.67 72.91
CA ILE A 256 43.97 51.92 72.26
C ILE A 256 44.99 51.44 73.35
N LYS A 257 45.40 52.38 74.22
CA LYS A 257 46.28 52.00 75.32
C LYS A 257 45.68 51.00 76.30
N PHE A 258 44.39 51.07 76.54
CA PHE A 258 43.69 50.13 77.40
C PHE A 258 43.66 48.74 76.76
N ASN A 259 43.41 48.63 75.47
CA ASN A 259 43.39 47.33 74.77
C ASN A 259 44.81 46.78 74.60
N GLU A 260 45.81 47.59 74.40
CA GLU A 260 47.21 47.12 74.40
C GLU A 260 47.58 46.49 75.74
N ILE A 261 47.22 47.17 76.84
CA ILE A 261 47.46 46.64 78.20
C ILE A 261 46.66 45.34 78.47
N LYS A 262 45.40 45.28 78.00
CA LYS A 262 44.52 44.16 78.23
C LYS A 262 44.98 42.90 77.48
N ASN A 263 45.53 43.04 76.30
CA ASN A 263 46.01 41.94 75.46
C ASN A 263 47.51 41.67 75.58
N TRP A 264 48.20 42.38 76.51
CA TRP A 264 49.62 42.16 76.74
C TRP A 264 49.81 40.94 77.60
N ASP A 265 50.61 39.97 77.13
CA ASP A 265 50.96 38.74 77.77
C ASP A 265 52.00 38.86 78.91
N GLY A 266 52.39 40.14 79.26
CA GLY A 266 53.34 40.45 80.35
C GLY A 266 54.81 40.18 79.97
N LYS A 267 55.09 39.91 78.74
CA LYS A 267 56.48 39.64 78.27
C LYS A 267 56.99 40.81 77.43
N LEU A 268 58.11 41.37 77.80
CA LEU A 268 58.80 42.37 76.96
C LEU A 268 59.38 41.70 75.69
N PRO A 269 59.19 42.27 74.53
CA PRO A 269 59.76 41.74 73.31
C PRO A 269 61.29 41.67 73.40
N THR A 270 61.83 40.46 73.35
CA THR A 270 63.26 40.22 73.30
C THR A 270 63.75 40.38 71.88
N PHE A 271 64.41 41.50 71.65
CA PHE A 271 65.19 41.74 70.41
C PHE A 271 66.49 40.92 70.47
N LYS A 272 66.66 39.92 69.60
CA LYS A 272 67.99 39.37 69.32
C LYS A 272 68.67 40.30 68.31
N ALA A 273 69.65 41.07 68.76
CA ALA A 273 70.56 41.80 67.93
C ALA A 273 71.47 40.76 67.24
N GLY A 274 71.32 40.57 65.90
CA GLY A 274 72.30 39.82 65.11
C GLY A 274 73.51 40.72 64.91
N GLU A 275 74.72 40.20 65.16
CA GLU A 275 75.99 40.79 64.80
C GLU A 275 76.06 41.02 63.32
N GLY A 276 76.15 42.24 62.83
CA GLY A 276 76.44 42.58 61.45
C GLY A 276 75.49 43.54 60.82
N THR A 277 75.82 44.84 60.98
CA THR A 277 75.45 45.97 60.11
C THR A 277 74.02 46.11 59.57
N SER A 278 73.38 47.19 60.02
CA SER A 278 72.17 47.77 59.46
C SER A 278 70.83 47.21 59.94
N THR A 279 70.26 47.94 60.88
CA THR A 279 69.00 47.69 61.53
C THR A 279 67.79 47.85 60.67
N ILE A 280 67.16 46.68 60.35
CA ILE A 280 65.74 46.65 60.06
C ILE A 280 65.13 45.46 60.81
N PRO A 281 64.15 45.61 61.70
CA PRO A 281 63.53 44.46 62.36
C PRO A 281 62.62 43.75 61.40
N VAL A 282 63.02 42.49 61.06
CA VAL A 282 62.14 41.56 60.26
C VAL A 282 61.25 40.82 61.26
N LEU A 283 59.95 41.16 61.20
CA LEU A 283 58.94 40.42 61.93
C LEU A 283 58.79 39.03 61.19
N GLN A 284 59.29 37.98 61.79
CA GLN A 284 59.07 36.66 61.27
C GLN A 284 57.76 36.05 61.83
N MET A 285 56.69 36.14 61.03
CA MET A 285 55.46 35.42 61.33
C MET A 285 55.70 33.96 61.04
N GLY A 286 55.56 33.11 62.05
CA GLY A 286 55.73 31.71 61.93
C GLY A 286 54.66 31.06 61.06
N GLY A 287 55.06 30.60 59.92
CA GLY A 287 54.23 29.74 59.04
C GLY A 287 54.32 28.31 59.54
N SER A 288 53.21 27.76 59.92
CA SER A 288 53.10 26.32 60.14
C SER A 288 53.04 25.60 58.80
N ALA A 289 54.03 24.77 58.54
CA ALA A 289 54.04 23.83 57.46
C ALA A 289 53.05 22.71 57.74
N ALA A 290 52.19 22.43 56.81
CA ALA A 290 51.51 21.16 56.76
C ALA A 290 51.94 20.43 55.48
N ASN A 291 52.65 19.37 55.73
CA ASN A 291 53.02 18.26 54.84
C ASN A 291 51.76 17.54 54.36
N GLY A 292 51.88 16.98 53.20
CA GLY A 292 50.89 15.99 52.82
C GLY A 292 51.07 15.49 51.39
N ALA A 293 51.99 14.67 51.23
CA ALA A 293 52.05 13.39 50.54
C ALA A 293 51.15 13.16 49.31
N ALA A 294 51.86 12.81 48.31
CA ALA A 294 51.71 12.00 47.15
C ALA A 294 50.84 10.70 47.29
N GLY A 295 50.33 10.26 46.18
CA GLY A 295 49.98 8.87 46.02
C GLY A 295 48.85 8.64 45.03
N GLU A 296 49.28 8.09 43.89
CA GLU A 296 48.60 7.28 42.87
C GLU A 296 47.38 7.77 42.12
#